data_9784cb58075f5cd9f44f5944cabcda68
#
_entry.id   9784cb58075f5cd9f44f5944cabcda68
#
_cell.length_a   1.000
_cell.length_b   1.000
_cell.length_c   1.000
_cell.angle_alpha   90.00
_cell.angle_beta   90.00
_cell.angle_gamma   90.00
#
_symmetry.space_group_name_H-M   'P 1'
#
loop_
_entity.id
_entity.type
_entity.pdbx_description
1 polymer ?
#
loop_
_entity_poly.entity_id
_entity_poly.type
_entity_poly.pdbx_seq_one_letter_code
_entity_poly.pdbx_strand_id
1 'polypeptide(L)'
;RYIITMIDEHSDYALALAVPSLNSDITSHFFSKATKLFPVPIRQVVTDNGKEFLGNFDKTLQEASIKHIWTYPYTPKMNATCERFNRTLREQFIEFNELLLFEDLNLFNQRMTEYLVLHNTKRPHKTLQ
;
A
#
# COMPACT_ATOMS: atom_id res chain seq x y z
N ARG A 1 14.75 -6.25 2.42
CA ARG A 1 13.71 -5.27 2.81
C ARG A 1 12.51 -5.38 1.89
N TYR A 2 11.35 -5.09 2.42
CA TYR A 2 10.09 -5.17 1.70
C TYR A 2 9.35 -3.85 1.81
N ILE A 3 8.55 -3.53 0.80
CA ILE A 3 7.73 -2.31 0.83
C ILE A 3 6.27 -2.74 0.63
N ILE A 4 5.43 -2.39 1.60
CA ILE A 4 3.99 -2.62 1.54
C ILE A 4 3.36 -1.37 0.97
N THR A 5 2.51 -1.52 -0.04
CA THR A 5 1.83 -0.39 -0.67
C THR A 5 0.33 -0.58 -0.64
N MET A 6 -0.40 0.52 -0.63
CA MET A 6 -1.85 0.54 -0.64
C MET A 6 -2.31 1.76 -1.43
N ILE A 7 -3.22 1.56 -2.37
CA ILE A 7 -3.72 2.65 -3.20
C ILE A 7 -5.23 2.53 -3.41
N ASP A 8 -5.91 3.67 -3.40
CA ASP A 8 -7.33 3.74 -3.72
C ASP A 8 -7.50 3.91 -5.23
N GLU A 9 -8.23 3.00 -5.86
CA GLU A 9 -8.43 3.01 -7.31
C GLU A 9 -9.16 4.26 -7.81
N HIS A 10 -10.02 4.84 -7.00
CA HIS A 10 -10.81 6.00 -7.44
C HIS A 10 -10.05 7.30 -7.34
N SER A 11 -9.34 7.52 -6.24
CA SER A 11 -8.67 8.78 -5.98
C SER A 11 -7.17 8.78 -6.25
N ASP A 12 -6.57 7.58 -6.40
CA ASP A 12 -5.11 7.38 -6.45
C ASP A 12 -4.39 7.79 -5.17
N TYR A 13 -5.14 7.99 -4.07
CA TYR A 13 -4.52 8.23 -2.76
C TYR A 13 -3.74 6.98 -2.34
N ALA A 14 -2.49 7.16 -1.94
CA ALA A 14 -1.60 6.04 -1.70
C ALA A 14 -0.84 6.15 -0.39
N LEU A 15 -0.55 4.99 0.19
CA LEU A 15 0.30 4.85 1.38
C LEU A 15 1.31 3.75 1.13
N ALA A 16 2.46 3.83 1.79
CA ALA A 16 3.50 2.82 1.68
C ALA A 16 4.35 2.79 2.95
N LEU A 17 4.91 1.62 3.25
CA LEU A 17 5.80 1.44 4.39
C LEU A 17 6.85 0.40 4.06
N ALA A 18 8.12 0.71 4.33
CA ALA A 18 9.20 -0.26 4.21
C ALA A 18 9.35 -1.02 5.54
N VAL A 19 9.48 -2.33 5.44
CA VAL A 19 9.57 -3.21 6.61
C VAL A 19 10.73 -4.20 6.46
N PRO A 20 11.33 -4.66 7.57
CA PRO A 20 12.45 -5.60 7.49
C PRO A 20 12.03 -7.02 7.10
N SER A 21 10.80 -7.40 7.38
CA SER A 21 10.24 -8.70 7.03
C SER A 21 8.78 -8.56 6.65
N LEU A 22 8.25 -9.58 6.00
CA LEU A 22 6.87 -9.54 5.50
C LEU A 22 6.12 -10.77 5.98
N ASN A 23 5.02 -10.54 6.71
CA ASN A 23 4.12 -11.61 7.15
C ASN A 23 2.73 -11.03 7.41
N SER A 24 1.79 -11.90 7.76
CA SER A 24 0.39 -11.51 7.95
C SER A 24 0.18 -10.55 9.12
N ASP A 25 0.98 -10.65 10.18
CA ASP A 25 0.87 -9.73 11.31
C ASP A 25 1.32 -8.32 10.92
N ILE A 26 2.38 -8.22 10.14
CA ILE A 26 2.90 -6.94 9.68
C ILE A 26 1.93 -6.26 8.71
N THR A 27 1.36 -7.01 7.76
CA THR A 27 0.37 -6.46 6.84
C THR A 27 -0.90 -6.04 7.56
N SER A 28 -1.35 -6.83 8.54
CA SER A 28 -2.51 -6.50 9.36
C SER A 28 -2.28 -5.20 10.13
N HIS A 29 -1.12 -5.04 10.74
CA HIS A 29 -0.76 -3.85 11.48
C HIS A 29 -0.69 -2.62 10.58
N PHE A 30 -0.07 -2.77 9.41
CA PHE A 30 -0.02 -1.71 8.40
C PHE A 30 -1.44 -1.29 8.02
N PHE A 31 -2.30 -2.25 7.71
CA PHE A 31 -3.68 -1.97 7.30
C PHE A 31 -4.46 -1.23 8.39
N SER A 32 -4.31 -1.66 9.65
CA SER A 32 -5.00 -1.01 10.77
C SER A 32 -4.61 0.46 10.92
N LYS A 33 -3.34 0.79 10.69
CA LYS A 33 -2.89 2.18 10.68
C LYS A 33 -3.38 2.92 9.44
N ALA A 34 -3.33 2.26 8.29
CA ALA A 34 -3.72 2.88 7.02
C ALA A 34 -5.19 3.30 7.00
N THR A 35 -6.08 2.49 7.60
CA THR A 35 -7.51 2.83 7.64
C THR A 35 -7.78 4.17 8.31
N LYS A 36 -6.93 4.56 9.26
CA LYS A 36 -7.08 5.83 9.98
C LYS A 36 -6.60 7.01 9.15
N LEU A 37 -5.75 6.75 8.16
CA LEU A 37 -5.14 7.79 7.33
C LEU A 37 -5.87 8.01 6.01
N PHE A 38 -6.63 7.03 5.55
CA PHE A 38 -7.39 7.17 4.32
C PHE A 38 -8.54 8.16 4.51
N PRO A 39 -8.77 9.03 3.52
CA PRO A 39 -9.78 10.08 3.64
C PRO A 39 -11.22 9.58 3.55
N VAL A 40 -11.41 8.32 3.14
CA VAL A 40 -12.75 7.71 3.00
C VAL A 40 -12.75 6.34 3.66
N PRO A 41 -13.94 5.84 4.09
CA PRO A 41 -14.01 4.49 4.64
C PRO A 41 -13.65 3.43 3.59
N ILE A 42 -12.95 2.40 4.04
CA ILE A 42 -12.54 1.29 3.18
C ILE A 42 -13.61 0.20 3.28
N ARG A 43 -14.18 -0.19 2.14
CA ARG A 43 -15.24 -1.20 2.09
C ARG A 43 -14.76 -2.52 1.54
N GLN A 44 -13.74 -2.50 0.70
CA GLN A 44 -13.15 -3.72 0.15
C GLN A 44 -11.67 -3.51 -0.13
N VAL A 45 -10.93 -4.60 -0.08
CA VAL A 45 -9.50 -4.62 -0.35
C VAL A 45 -9.21 -5.72 -1.35
N VAL A 46 -8.40 -5.41 -2.35
CA VAL A 46 -7.97 -6.37 -3.36
C VAL A 46 -6.48 -6.66 -3.12
N THR A 47 -6.14 -7.93 -2.97
CA THR A 47 -4.76 -8.38 -2.80
C THR A 47 -4.46 -9.55 -3.74
N ASP A 48 -3.19 -9.88 -3.89
CA ASP A 48 -2.82 -11.15 -4.52
C ASP A 48 -2.92 -12.29 -3.50
N ASN A 49 -2.50 -13.50 -3.88
CA ASN A 49 -2.55 -14.68 -3.03
C ASN A 49 -1.30 -14.86 -2.17
N GLY A 50 -0.53 -13.81 -1.93
CA GLY A 50 0.64 -13.88 -1.08
C GLY A 50 0.31 -14.27 0.36
N LYS A 51 1.21 -15.02 0.99
CA LYS A 51 1.02 -15.49 2.37
C LYS A 51 0.81 -14.35 3.36
N GLU A 52 1.40 -13.20 3.10
CA GLU A 52 1.27 -12.01 3.93
C GLU A 52 -0.14 -11.44 3.98
N PHE A 53 -1.01 -11.86 3.06
CA PHE A 53 -2.41 -11.42 3.01
C PHE A 53 -3.39 -12.51 3.47
N LEU A 54 -2.88 -13.62 4.01
CA LEU A 54 -3.69 -14.67 4.60
C LEU A 54 -3.73 -14.49 6.14
N GLY A 55 -4.33 -15.43 6.82
CA GLY A 55 -4.31 -15.49 8.30
C GLY A 55 -4.80 -14.21 8.97
N ASN A 56 -3.94 -13.57 9.75
CA ASN A 56 -4.33 -12.41 10.55
C ASN A 56 -4.75 -11.21 9.72
N PHE A 57 -4.19 -11.03 8.53
CA PHE A 57 -4.62 -9.96 7.65
C PHE A 57 -6.07 -10.16 7.22
N ASP A 58 -6.40 -11.34 6.74
CA ASP A 58 -7.76 -11.66 6.32
C ASP A 58 -8.74 -11.58 7.50
N LYS A 59 -8.33 -12.07 8.65
CA LYS A 59 -9.15 -12.00 9.87
C LYS A 59 -9.43 -10.54 10.26
N THR A 60 -8.44 -9.67 10.16
CA THR A 60 -8.60 -8.24 10.45
C THR A 60 -9.64 -7.62 9.53
N LEU A 61 -9.61 -7.96 8.24
CA LEU A 61 -10.62 -7.46 7.31
C LEU A 61 -12.00 -7.98 7.64
N GLN A 62 -12.13 -9.27 7.97
CA GLN A 62 -13.41 -9.86 8.35
C GLN A 62 -14.00 -9.20 9.59
N GLU A 63 -13.19 -8.96 10.61
CA GLU A 63 -13.63 -8.31 11.84
C GLU A 63 -14.10 -6.88 11.61
N ALA A 64 -13.54 -6.21 10.61
CA ALA A 64 -13.92 -4.84 10.25
C ALA A 64 -15.05 -4.80 9.21
N SER A 65 -15.61 -5.96 8.84
CA SER A 65 -16.63 -6.09 7.81
C SER A 65 -16.19 -5.55 6.45
N ILE A 66 -14.92 -5.75 6.13
CA ILE A 66 -14.34 -5.34 4.86
C ILE A 66 -14.22 -6.56 3.96
N LYS A 67 -14.73 -6.43 2.73
CA LYS A 67 -14.66 -7.52 1.77
C LYS A 67 -13.22 -7.68 1.27
N HIS A 68 -12.72 -8.93 1.29
CA HIS A 68 -11.39 -9.26 0.80
C HIS A 68 -11.53 -9.98 -0.54
N ILE A 69 -10.99 -9.39 -1.59
CA ILE A 69 -11.02 -9.95 -2.94
C ILE A 69 -9.59 -10.40 -3.28
N TRP A 70 -9.45 -11.66 -3.69
CA TRP A 70 -8.18 -12.23 -4.09
C TRP A 70 -8.05 -12.18 -5.60
N THR A 71 -6.91 -11.70 -6.11
CA THR A 71 -6.65 -11.78 -7.55
C THR A 71 -6.01 -13.12 -7.88
N TYR A 72 -6.33 -13.61 -9.06
CA TYR A 72 -5.71 -14.83 -9.57
C TYR A 72 -4.52 -14.47 -10.45
N PRO A 73 -3.55 -15.39 -10.61
CA PRO A 73 -2.48 -15.20 -11.58
C PRO A 73 -3.04 -14.85 -12.96
N TYR A 74 -2.37 -13.98 -13.67
CA TYR A 74 -2.74 -13.59 -15.04
C TYR A 74 -4.06 -12.82 -15.15
N THR A 75 -4.48 -12.09 -14.12
CA THR A 75 -5.61 -11.17 -14.18
C THR A 75 -5.13 -9.73 -14.01
N PRO A 76 -4.41 -9.18 -15.00
CA PRO A 76 -3.73 -7.89 -14.84
C PRO A 76 -4.67 -6.71 -14.58
N LYS A 77 -5.91 -6.77 -15.08
CA LYS A 77 -6.86 -5.66 -14.90
C LYS A 77 -7.24 -5.42 -13.45
N MET A 78 -7.25 -6.46 -12.63
CA MET A 78 -7.67 -6.34 -11.23
C MET A 78 -6.65 -5.60 -10.38
N ASN A 79 -5.40 -5.48 -10.83
CA ASN A 79 -4.31 -4.92 -10.04
C ASN A 79 -3.54 -3.83 -10.79
N ALA A 80 -4.08 -3.33 -11.89
CA ALA A 80 -3.37 -2.40 -12.77
C ALA A 80 -3.01 -1.09 -12.07
N THR A 81 -3.91 -0.55 -11.26
CA THR A 81 -3.65 0.70 -10.52
C THR A 81 -2.50 0.53 -9.53
N CYS A 82 -2.51 -0.59 -8.80
CA CYS A 82 -1.45 -0.90 -7.85
C CYS A 82 -0.11 -1.08 -8.56
N GLU A 83 -0.09 -1.79 -9.69
CA GLU A 83 1.13 -2.01 -10.45
C GLU A 83 1.71 -0.70 -10.98
N ARG A 84 0.87 0.19 -11.49
CA ARG A 84 1.31 1.51 -11.96
C ARG A 84 1.89 2.33 -10.83
N PHE A 85 1.22 2.33 -9.67
CA PHE A 85 1.72 3.05 -8.51
C PHE A 85 3.06 2.48 -8.04
N ASN A 86 3.18 1.16 -7.96
CA ASN A 86 4.42 0.51 -7.54
C ASN A 86 5.58 0.87 -8.47
N ARG A 87 5.32 0.94 -9.77
CA ARG A 87 6.34 1.35 -10.74
C ARG A 87 6.74 2.81 -10.52
N THR A 88 5.76 3.70 -10.36
CA THR A 88 6.01 5.11 -10.13
C THR A 88 6.83 5.33 -8.85
N LEU A 89 6.44 4.65 -7.77
CA LEU A 89 7.15 4.73 -6.51
C LEU A 89 8.60 4.25 -6.64
N ARG A 90 8.80 3.13 -7.33
CA ARG A 90 10.14 2.59 -7.56
C ARG A 90 11.00 3.56 -8.36
N GLU A 91 10.50 4.07 -9.46
CA GLU A 91 11.27 4.92 -10.37
C GLU A 91 11.52 6.32 -9.80
N GLN A 92 10.55 6.88 -9.10
CA GLN A 92 10.65 8.26 -8.61
C GLN A 92 11.22 8.38 -7.22
N PHE A 93 11.17 7.33 -6.41
CA PHE A 93 11.61 7.42 -5.03
C PHE A 93 12.57 6.32 -4.62
N ILE A 94 12.20 5.04 -4.79
CA ILE A 94 12.97 3.94 -4.21
C ILE A 94 14.37 3.87 -4.80
N GLU A 95 14.51 3.98 -6.12
CA GLU A 95 15.81 3.90 -6.80
C GLU A 95 16.76 5.02 -6.34
N PHE A 96 16.24 6.20 -6.02
CA PHE A 96 17.06 7.32 -5.55
C PHE A 96 17.42 7.22 -4.07
N ASN A 97 16.74 6.36 -3.31
CA ASN A 97 16.93 6.24 -1.86
C ASN A 97 17.28 4.81 -1.44
N GLU A 98 17.74 4.00 -2.39
CA GLU A 98 18.01 2.59 -2.16
C GLU A 98 18.98 2.34 -0.99
N LEU A 99 20.01 3.16 -0.88
CA LEU A 99 20.98 3.01 0.17
C LEU A 99 20.34 3.17 1.56
N LEU A 100 19.44 4.15 1.72
CA LEU A 100 18.73 4.35 2.98
C LEU A 100 17.83 3.16 3.33
N LEU A 101 17.28 2.50 2.33
CA LEU A 101 16.42 1.32 2.58
C LEU A 101 17.16 0.25 3.38
N PHE A 102 18.46 0.12 3.17
CA PHE A 102 19.29 -0.87 3.85
C PHE A 102 20.02 -0.31 5.06
N GLU A 103 20.35 0.96 5.08
CA GLU A 103 21.15 1.56 6.15
C GLU A 103 20.31 2.19 7.26
N ASP A 104 19.19 2.82 6.93
CA ASP A 104 18.36 3.53 7.90
C ASP A 104 16.90 3.48 7.48
N LEU A 105 16.23 2.42 7.91
CA LEU A 105 14.85 2.16 7.54
C LEU A 105 13.90 3.25 8.02
N ASN A 106 14.13 3.79 9.21
CA ASN A 106 13.27 4.84 9.75
C ASN A 106 13.37 6.12 8.93
N LEU A 107 14.57 6.49 8.53
CA LEU A 107 14.77 7.67 7.69
C LEU A 107 14.20 7.44 6.28
N PHE A 108 14.37 6.23 5.74
CA PHE A 108 13.75 5.87 4.47
C PHE A 108 12.24 6.08 4.52
N ASN A 109 11.60 5.55 5.56
CA ASN A 109 10.15 5.67 5.72
C ASN A 109 9.71 7.12 5.93
N GLN A 110 10.47 7.90 6.65
CA GLN A 110 10.17 9.32 6.84
C GLN A 110 10.19 10.07 5.51
N ARG A 111 11.21 9.86 4.69
CA ARG A 111 11.31 10.49 3.37
C ARG A 111 10.24 9.98 2.41
N MET A 112 9.93 8.69 2.48
CA MET A 112 8.86 8.14 1.65
C MET A 112 7.50 8.74 2.02
N THR A 113 7.25 8.94 3.31
CA THR A 113 6.02 9.60 3.77
C THR A 113 5.94 11.02 3.22
N GLU A 114 7.03 11.78 3.24
CA GLU A 114 7.06 13.12 2.66
C GLU A 114 6.77 13.11 1.15
N TYR A 115 7.37 12.14 0.43
CA TYR A 115 7.09 11.94 -0.98
C TYR A 115 5.60 11.66 -1.22
N LEU A 116 5.02 10.79 -0.41
CA LEU A 116 3.61 10.41 -0.56
C LEU A 116 2.65 11.56 -0.23
N VAL A 117 3.00 12.41 0.73
CA VAL A 117 2.21 13.61 1.00
C VAL A 117 2.15 14.48 -0.26
N LEU A 118 3.28 14.70 -0.92
CA LEU A 118 3.31 15.45 -2.18
C LEU A 118 2.53 14.74 -3.29
N HIS A 119 2.70 13.42 -3.40
CA HIS A 119 1.98 12.62 -4.38
C HIS A 119 0.46 12.77 -4.20
N ASN A 120 0.00 12.64 -2.96
CA ASN A 120 -1.43 12.65 -2.65
C ASN A 120 -2.06 14.04 -2.75
N THR A 121 -1.28 15.10 -2.56
CA THR A 121 -1.81 16.47 -2.60
C THR A 121 -1.72 17.10 -3.98
N LYS A 122 -0.73 16.73 -4.80
CA LYS A 122 -0.55 17.32 -6.13
C LYS A 122 -1.42 16.68 -7.21
N ARG A 123 -1.81 15.41 -7.02
CA ARG A 123 -2.60 14.71 -8.03
C ARG A 123 -4.07 15.05 -7.86
N PRO A 124 -4.76 15.41 -8.95
CA PRO A 124 -6.21 15.56 -8.85
C PRO A 124 -6.84 14.20 -8.56
N HIS A 125 -7.72 14.17 -7.58
CA HIS A 125 -8.43 12.94 -7.23
C HIS A 125 -9.66 12.80 -8.14
N LYS A 126 -9.78 11.67 -8.81
CA LYS A 126 -10.86 11.41 -9.75
C LYS A 126 -12.23 11.60 -9.13
N THR A 127 -12.37 11.24 -7.86
CA THR A 127 -13.65 11.32 -7.16
C THR A 127 -14.04 12.73 -6.75
N LEU A 128 -13.15 13.70 -6.87
CA LEU A 128 -13.41 15.09 -6.51
C LEU A 128 -13.78 15.96 -7.70
N GLN A 129 -13.80 15.39 -8.87
CA GLN A 129 -14.10 16.11 -10.11
C GLN A 129 -15.58 16.13 -10.42
#